data_b0088ec24f5d74bd57586f50152fe9dd
#
_entry.id   b0088ec24f5d74bd57586f50152fe9dd
#
_cell.length_a   1.000
_cell.length_b   1.000
_cell.length_c   1.000
_cell.angle_alpha   90.00
_cell.angle_beta   90.00
_cell.angle_gamma   90.00
#
_symmetry.space_group_name_H-M   'P 1'
#
loop_
_entity.id
_entity.type
_entity.pdbx_description
1 polymer ?
#
loop_
_entity_poly.entity_id
_entity_poly.type
_entity_poly.pdbx_seq_one_letter_code
_entity_poly.pdbx_strand_id
1 'polypeptide(L)'
;MNPLPKSKTLKQQIDANAAEHGDRIWLASPETGRQVSFADGAAQIRDIAQHIANMGLPKGSSIAIASPNSISACLTFMGIVYGGYVALPLNLVAGAKVLGYTLAHSKAALIFVQSDCQDMIQEAMQEAKSTANTCPLDLNDGPQL
;
A
#
# COMPACT_ATOMS: atom_id res chain seq x y z
N MET A 1 5.93 -37.71 -8.28
CA MET A 1 6.09 -36.29 -7.92
C MET A 1 4.75 -35.83 -7.33
N ASN A 2 4.71 -35.51 -6.05
CA ASN A 2 3.50 -34.94 -5.48
C ASN A 2 3.22 -33.58 -6.16
N PRO A 3 1.98 -33.32 -6.62
CA PRO A 3 1.63 -32.02 -7.13
C PRO A 3 1.91 -30.97 -6.03
N LEU A 4 2.56 -29.86 -6.41
CA LEU A 4 2.74 -28.74 -5.51
C LEU A 4 1.36 -28.36 -4.97
N PRO A 5 1.24 -28.08 -3.64
CA PRO A 5 -0.02 -27.64 -3.09
C PRO A 5 -0.48 -26.37 -3.85
N LYS A 6 -1.76 -26.29 -4.20
CA LYS A 6 -2.32 -25.10 -4.83
C LYS A 6 -1.94 -23.90 -3.96
N SER A 7 -1.14 -22.98 -4.51
CA SER A 7 -0.75 -21.77 -3.80
C SER A 7 -1.99 -20.94 -3.46
N LYS A 8 -2.13 -20.55 -2.20
CA LYS A 8 -3.14 -19.57 -1.81
C LYS A 8 -2.76 -18.20 -2.36
N THR A 9 -3.75 -17.41 -2.76
CA THR A 9 -3.53 -16.00 -3.06
C THR A 9 -3.15 -15.26 -1.78
N LEU A 10 -2.53 -14.07 -1.91
CA LEU A 10 -2.23 -13.21 -0.75
C LEU A 10 -3.51 -12.92 0.06
N LYS A 11 -4.62 -12.63 -0.63
CA LYS A 11 -5.93 -12.42 0.00
C LYS A 11 -6.35 -13.62 0.85
N GLN A 12 -6.32 -14.82 0.27
CA GLN A 12 -6.68 -16.04 0.99
C GLN A 12 -5.77 -16.31 2.19
N GLN A 13 -4.49 -15.98 2.07
CA GLN A 13 -3.53 -16.17 3.17
C GLN A 13 -3.76 -15.17 4.30
N ILE A 14 -4.03 -13.90 3.98
CA ILE A 14 -4.36 -12.87 5.00
C ILE A 14 -5.63 -13.28 5.76
N ASP A 15 -6.69 -13.68 5.05
CA ASP A 15 -7.96 -14.06 5.66
C ASP A 15 -7.81 -15.32 6.53
N ALA A 16 -7.06 -16.31 6.07
CA ALA A 16 -6.79 -17.54 6.83
C ALA A 16 -5.98 -17.27 8.11
N ASN A 17 -4.92 -16.45 8.02
CA ASN A 17 -4.11 -16.10 9.18
C ASN A 17 -4.89 -15.29 10.22
N ALA A 18 -5.77 -14.39 9.78
CA ALA A 18 -6.64 -13.63 10.68
C ALA A 18 -7.62 -14.54 11.42
N ALA A 19 -8.17 -15.55 10.73
CA ALA A 19 -9.09 -16.51 11.34
C ALA A 19 -8.39 -17.48 12.32
N GLU A 20 -7.18 -17.93 11.99
CA GLU A 20 -6.45 -18.94 12.78
C GLU A 20 -5.64 -18.33 13.93
N HIS A 21 -5.08 -17.12 13.73
CA HIS A 21 -4.13 -16.48 14.63
C HIS A 21 -4.52 -15.06 15.05
N GLY A 22 -5.80 -14.72 15.00
CA GLY A 22 -6.33 -13.36 15.12
C GLY A 22 -5.69 -12.49 16.20
N ASP A 23 -5.57 -12.99 17.43
CA ASP A 23 -5.05 -12.24 18.58
C ASP A 23 -3.52 -12.16 18.65
N ARG A 24 -2.81 -12.92 17.80
CA ARG A 24 -1.34 -12.90 17.81
C ARG A 24 -0.83 -11.64 17.12
N ILE A 25 0.27 -11.07 17.66
CA ILE A 25 0.97 -9.95 17.01
C ILE A 25 1.59 -10.44 15.70
N TRP A 26 1.27 -9.71 14.64
CA TRP A 26 1.80 -9.92 13.30
C TRP A 26 2.91 -8.94 12.94
N LEU A 27 2.66 -7.65 13.18
CA LEU A 27 3.59 -6.57 12.87
C LEU A 27 3.93 -5.81 14.16
N ALA A 28 5.20 -5.45 14.31
CA ALA A 28 5.68 -4.64 15.41
C ALA A 28 6.72 -3.63 14.91
N SER A 29 6.66 -2.39 15.39
CA SER A 29 7.64 -1.34 15.14
C SER A 29 8.37 -1.05 16.44
N PRO A 30 9.66 -1.41 16.56
CA PRO A 30 10.44 -1.08 17.75
C PRO A 30 10.59 0.42 17.99
N GLU A 31 10.64 1.22 16.91
CA GLU A 31 10.82 2.67 16.98
C GLU A 31 9.62 3.37 17.61
N THR A 32 8.41 2.92 17.29
CA THR A 32 7.16 3.56 17.76
C THR A 32 6.46 2.81 18.89
N GLY A 33 6.85 1.56 19.14
CA GLY A 33 6.16 0.63 20.03
C GLY A 33 4.81 0.13 19.49
N ARG A 34 4.43 0.51 18.27
CA ARG A 34 3.18 0.07 17.65
C ARG A 34 3.22 -1.42 17.37
N GLN A 35 2.14 -2.10 17.71
CA GLN A 35 1.91 -3.51 17.41
C GLN A 35 0.56 -3.68 16.73
N VAL A 36 0.47 -4.62 15.80
CA VAL A 36 -0.76 -4.94 15.08
C VAL A 36 -0.94 -6.45 15.06
N SER A 37 -2.11 -6.92 15.50
CA SER A 37 -2.48 -8.33 15.46
C SER A 37 -2.83 -8.77 14.03
N PHE A 38 -2.93 -10.08 13.79
CA PHE A 38 -3.40 -10.60 12.50
C PHE A 38 -4.83 -10.14 12.20
N ALA A 39 -5.71 -10.11 13.19
CA ALA A 39 -7.10 -9.67 13.01
C ALA A 39 -7.19 -8.18 12.67
N ASP A 40 -6.50 -7.33 13.44
CA ASP A 40 -6.51 -5.88 13.21
C ASP A 40 -5.83 -5.51 11.88
N GLY A 41 -4.74 -6.18 11.55
CA GLY A 41 -4.05 -5.99 10.27
C GLY A 41 -4.94 -6.37 9.09
N ALA A 42 -5.64 -7.50 9.17
CA ALA A 42 -6.58 -7.93 8.14
C ALA A 42 -7.77 -6.96 8.01
N ALA A 43 -8.28 -6.41 9.11
CA ALA A 43 -9.34 -5.40 9.08
C ALA A 43 -8.86 -4.14 8.34
N GLN A 44 -7.72 -3.57 8.72
CA GLN A 44 -7.13 -2.40 8.06
C GLN A 44 -6.86 -2.65 6.56
N ILE A 45 -6.36 -3.82 6.21
CA ILE A 45 -6.12 -4.23 4.80
C ILE A 45 -7.43 -4.21 4.00
N ARG A 46 -8.52 -4.75 4.57
CA ARG A 46 -9.84 -4.76 3.91
C ARG A 46 -10.41 -3.36 3.74
N ASP A 47 -10.25 -2.50 4.76
CA ASP A 47 -10.71 -1.11 4.70
C ASP A 47 -9.98 -0.34 3.59
N ILE A 48 -8.66 -0.50 3.46
CA ILE A 48 -7.87 0.10 2.38
C ILE A 48 -8.36 -0.41 1.03
N ALA A 49 -8.51 -1.73 0.88
CA ALA A 49 -8.99 -2.33 -0.36
C ALA A 49 -10.39 -1.83 -0.75
N GLN A 50 -11.28 -1.69 0.22
CA GLN A 50 -12.64 -1.17 0.02
C GLN A 50 -12.63 0.31 -0.37
N HIS A 51 -11.78 1.11 0.27
CA HIS A 51 -11.63 2.53 -0.09
C HIS A 51 -11.20 2.69 -1.56
N ILE A 52 -10.17 1.94 -1.98
CA ILE A 52 -9.71 1.97 -3.36
C ILE A 52 -10.83 1.52 -4.33
N ALA A 53 -11.58 0.48 -3.97
CA ALA A 53 -12.70 0.01 -4.78
C ALA A 53 -13.79 1.08 -4.92
N ASN A 54 -14.08 1.83 -3.86
CA ASN A 54 -15.07 2.92 -3.87
C ASN A 54 -14.66 4.09 -4.76
N MET A 55 -13.37 4.24 -5.06
CA MET A 55 -12.89 5.24 -6.03
C MET A 55 -13.20 4.86 -7.50
N GLY A 56 -13.72 3.67 -7.75
CA GLY A 56 -14.07 3.20 -9.08
C GLY A 56 -12.89 2.88 -10.00
N LEU A 57 -11.70 2.71 -9.44
CA LEU A 57 -10.53 2.34 -10.23
C LEU A 57 -10.67 0.92 -10.80
N PRO A 58 -10.34 0.70 -12.08
CA PRO A 58 -10.32 -0.64 -12.66
C PRO A 58 -9.36 -1.56 -11.92
N LYS A 59 -9.73 -2.83 -11.75
CA LYS A 59 -8.81 -3.84 -11.22
C LYS A 59 -7.54 -3.91 -12.06
N GLY A 60 -6.41 -4.12 -11.40
CA GLY A 60 -5.09 -4.08 -12.03
C GLY A 60 -4.51 -2.67 -12.22
N SER A 61 -5.23 -1.60 -11.83
CA SER A 61 -4.66 -0.25 -11.81
C SER A 61 -3.41 -0.20 -10.92
N SER A 62 -2.40 0.56 -11.37
CA SER A 62 -1.19 0.81 -10.60
C SER A 62 -1.46 1.86 -9.52
N ILE A 63 -1.06 1.57 -8.30
CA ILE A 63 -1.21 2.44 -7.13
C ILE A 63 0.14 2.59 -6.45
N ALA A 64 0.64 3.82 -6.38
CA ALA A 64 1.94 4.12 -5.81
C ALA A 64 1.88 4.36 -4.30
N ILE A 65 2.99 4.09 -3.63
CA ILE A 65 3.20 4.38 -2.21
C ILE A 65 4.46 5.21 -2.06
N ALA A 66 4.32 6.42 -1.61
CA ALA A 66 5.41 7.35 -1.29
C ALA A 66 5.51 7.51 0.23
N SER A 67 6.20 6.58 0.87
CA SER A 67 6.38 6.53 2.32
C SER A 67 7.66 5.81 2.69
N PRO A 68 8.35 6.21 3.77
CA PRO A 68 9.34 5.37 4.42
C PRO A 68 8.74 4.03 4.87
N ASN A 69 9.60 3.05 5.12
CA ASN A 69 9.17 1.77 5.68
C ASN A 69 8.49 1.96 7.02
N SER A 70 7.28 1.44 7.15
CA SER A 70 6.46 1.52 8.37
C SER A 70 5.38 0.44 8.36
N ILE A 71 4.74 0.22 9.49
CA ILE A 71 3.56 -0.67 9.57
C ILE A 71 2.46 -0.15 8.62
N SER A 72 2.24 1.17 8.60
CA SER A 72 1.22 1.78 7.72
C SER A 72 1.53 1.56 6.24
N ALA A 73 2.78 1.74 5.81
CA ALA A 73 3.19 1.45 4.43
C ALA A 73 3.02 -0.03 4.07
N CYS A 74 3.36 -0.93 4.99
CA CYS A 74 3.18 -2.38 4.81
C CYS A 74 1.69 -2.75 4.65
N LEU A 75 0.83 -2.27 5.53
CA LEU A 75 -0.61 -2.54 5.46
C LEU A 75 -1.25 -1.91 4.21
N THR A 76 -0.79 -0.73 3.80
CA THR A 76 -1.24 -0.09 2.55
C THR A 76 -0.84 -0.93 1.34
N PHE A 77 0.41 -1.41 1.27
CA PHE A 77 0.85 -2.33 0.22
C PHE A 77 -0.03 -3.57 0.16
N MET A 78 -0.27 -4.21 1.31
CA MET A 78 -1.12 -5.40 1.41
C MET A 78 -2.57 -5.10 0.99
N GLY A 79 -3.12 -3.95 1.36
CA GLY A 79 -4.48 -3.53 1.00
C GLY A 79 -4.65 -3.32 -0.50
N ILE A 80 -3.65 -2.73 -1.16
CA ILE A 80 -3.63 -2.58 -2.62
C ILE A 80 -3.69 -3.94 -3.30
N VAL A 81 -2.79 -4.85 -2.93
CA VAL A 81 -2.73 -6.18 -3.54
C VAL A 81 -3.96 -7.04 -3.19
N TYR A 82 -4.44 -6.96 -1.95
CA TYR A 82 -5.67 -7.62 -1.50
C TYR A 82 -6.88 -7.20 -2.35
N GLY A 83 -6.95 -5.92 -2.69
CA GLY A 83 -7.98 -5.34 -3.54
C GLY A 83 -7.89 -5.73 -5.02
N GLY A 84 -6.83 -6.40 -5.45
CA GLY A 84 -6.62 -6.78 -6.86
C GLY A 84 -6.01 -5.67 -7.71
N TYR A 85 -5.22 -4.81 -7.09
CA TYR A 85 -4.47 -3.72 -7.74
C TYR A 85 -2.97 -4.01 -7.73
N VAL A 86 -2.21 -3.23 -8.47
CA VAL A 86 -0.74 -3.34 -8.55
C VAL A 86 -0.13 -2.32 -7.59
N ALA A 87 0.57 -2.79 -6.56
CA ALA A 87 1.27 -1.93 -5.64
C ALA A 87 2.65 -1.52 -6.20
N LEU A 88 2.93 -0.22 -6.16
CA LEU A 88 4.17 0.39 -6.63
C LEU A 88 4.83 1.19 -5.49
N PRO A 89 5.64 0.56 -4.63
CA PRO A 89 6.47 1.30 -3.69
C PRO A 89 7.49 2.16 -4.43
N LEU A 90 7.54 3.45 -4.11
CA LEU A 90 8.45 4.40 -4.76
C LEU A 90 9.78 4.45 -4.03
N ASN A 91 10.89 4.49 -4.80
CA ASN A 91 12.22 4.69 -4.26
C ASN A 91 12.46 6.19 -4.00
N LEU A 92 12.17 6.66 -2.79
CA LEU A 92 12.21 8.06 -2.41
C LEU A 92 13.61 8.70 -2.51
N VAL A 93 14.69 7.90 -2.41
CA VAL A 93 16.06 8.42 -2.52
C VAL A 93 16.48 8.71 -3.98
N ALA A 94 15.69 8.28 -4.95
CA ALA A 94 15.98 8.48 -6.37
C ALA A 94 15.74 9.93 -6.86
N GLY A 95 15.00 10.74 -6.07
CA GLY A 95 14.68 12.12 -6.39
C GLY A 95 13.51 12.29 -7.37
N ALA A 96 12.98 13.52 -7.44
CA ALA A 96 11.74 13.84 -8.15
C ALA A 96 11.78 13.47 -9.64
N LYS A 97 12.90 13.68 -10.32
CA LYS A 97 13.03 13.39 -11.76
C LYS A 97 12.84 11.90 -12.07
N VAL A 98 13.48 11.01 -11.27
CA VAL A 98 13.36 9.55 -11.45
C VAL A 98 11.95 9.10 -11.05
N LEU A 99 11.41 9.66 -9.98
CA LEU A 99 10.02 9.41 -9.56
C LEU A 99 9.03 9.84 -10.62
N GLY A 100 9.24 11.00 -11.26
CA GLY A 100 8.43 11.46 -12.38
C GLY A 100 8.42 10.48 -13.55
N TYR A 101 9.59 9.96 -13.95
CA TYR A 101 9.68 8.91 -14.95
C TYR A 101 8.90 7.64 -14.53
N THR A 102 9.08 7.23 -13.28
CA THR A 102 8.39 6.06 -12.73
C THR A 102 6.86 6.22 -12.76
N LEU A 103 6.36 7.38 -12.35
CA LEU A 103 4.92 7.70 -12.38
C LEU A 103 4.37 7.73 -13.80
N ALA A 104 5.10 8.36 -14.74
CA ALA A 104 4.71 8.40 -16.14
C ALA A 104 4.66 7.01 -16.77
N HIS A 105 5.66 6.18 -16.49
CA HIS A 105 5.76 4.83 -17.04
C HIS A 105 4.70 3.88 -16.45
N SER A 106 4.49 3.92 -15.13
CA SER A 106 3.54 3.05 -14.43
C SER A 106 2.08 3.46 -14.63
N LYS A 107 1.83 4.70 -15.06
CA LYS A 107 0.48 5.29 -15.15
C LYS A 107 -0.30 5.12 -13.84
N ALA A 108 0.38 5.35 -12.71
CA ALA A 108 -0.26 5.24 -11.40
C ALA A 108 -1.53 6.08 -11.34
N ALA A 109 -2.64 5.47 -10.92
CA ALA A 109 -3.94 6.12 -10.82
C ALA A 109 -4.19 6.77 -9.45
N LEU A 110 -3.50 6.29 -8.42
CA LEU A 110 -3.55 6.78 -7.04
C LEU A 110 -2.16 6.74 -6.45
N ILE A 111 -1.83 7.69 -5.60
CA ILE A 111 -0.58 7.73 -4.84
C ILE A 111 -0.92 7.95 -3.36
N PHE A 112 -0.58 7.00 -2.51
CA PHE A 112 -0.57 7.20 -1.06
C PHE A 112 0.71 7.94 -0.68
N VAL A 113 0.60 9.10 -0.04
CA VAL A 113 1.73 10.00 0.20
C VAL A 113 1.86 10.33 1.68
N GLN A 114 2.99 9.97 2.27
CA GLN A 114 3.35 10.43 3.62
C GLN A 114 3.73 11.93 3.56
N SER A 115 3.41 12.68 4.62
CA SER A 115 3.49 14.15 4.64
C SER A 115 4.86 14.70 4.21
N ASP A 116 5.96 14.08 4.69
CA ASP A 116 7.32 14.54 4.36
C ASP A 116 7.73 14.28 2.91
N CYS A 117 6.96 13.45 2.19
CA CYS A 117 7.18 13.14 0.78
C CYS A 117 6.36 14.01 -0.17
N GLN A 118 5.48 14.86 0.36
CA GLN A 118 4.46 15.55 -0.43
C GLN A 118 5.05 16.47 -1.48
N ASP A 119 6.02 17.31 -1.12
CA ASP A 119 6.64 18.26 -2.06
C ASP A 119 7.36 17.54 -3.18
N MET A 120 8.13 16.50 -2.86
CA MET A 120 8.83 15.68 -3.85
C MET A 120 7.87 14.98 -4.81
N ILE A 121 6.76 14.47 -4.29
CA ILE A 121 5.74 13.80 -5.12
C ILE A 121 5.00 14.79 -5.99
N GLN A 122 4.69 16.00 -5.52
CA GLN A 122 4.11 17.04 -6.34
C GLN A 122 5.02 17.43 -7.51
N GLU A 123 6.32 17.61 -7.25
CA GLU A 123 7.31 17.87 -8.31
C GLU A 123 7.36 16.71 -9.31
N ALA A 124 7.43 15.47 -8.83
CA ALA A 124 7.44 14.28 -9.69
C ALA A 124 6.16 14.16 -10.54
N MET A 125 5.00 14.49 -9.98
CA MET A 125 3.72 14.49 -10.71
C MET A 125 3.69 15.57 -11.80
N GLN A 126 4.26 16.74 -11.57
CA GLN A 126 4.38 17.81 -12.57
C GLN A 126 5.27 17.35 -13.72
N GLU A 127 6.45 16.78 -13.43
CA GLU A 127 7.37 16.21 -14.43
C GLU A 127 6.68 15.12 -15.28
N ALA A 128 5.91 14.24 -14.61
CA ALA A 128 5.18 13.15 -15.24
C ALA A 128 3.92 13.59 -15.99
N LYS A 129 3.46 14.83 -15.80
CA LYS A 129 2.10 15.30 -16.20
C LYS A 129 1.04 14.32 -15.68
N SER A 130 1.22 13.85 -14.47
CA SER A 130 0.36 12.85 -13.85
C SER A 130 -0.97 13.45 -13.40
N THR A 131 -2.06 12.73 -13.67
CA THR A 131 -3.41 13.06 -13.20
C THR A 131 -3.84 12.13 -12.05
N ALA A 132 -2.90 11.41 -11.43
CA ALA A 132 -3.18 10.53 -10.32
C ALA A 132 -3.82 11.30 -9.15
N ASN A 133 -4.77 10.66 -8.48
CA ASN A 133 -5.25 11.15 -7.20
C ASN A 133 -4.19 10.90 -6.12
N THR A 134 -4.19 11.74 -5.09
CA THR A 134 -3.33 11.53 -3.90
C THR A 134 -4.19 11.26 -2.68
N CYS A 135 -3.69 10.39 -1.79
CA CYS A 135 -4.30 10.09 -0.50
C CYS A 135 -3.22 10.22 0.58
N PRO A 136 -3.43 11.05 1.62
CA PRO A 136 -2.47 11.16 2.71
C PRO A 136 -2.28 9.82 3.43
N LEU A 137 -1.04 9.52 3.79
CA LEU A 137 -0.64 8.34 4.54
C LEU A 137 0.08 8.76 5.81
N ASP A 138 -0.52 8.52 6.97
CA ASP A 138 0.13 8.71 8.26
C ASP A 138 0.92 7.46 8.66
N LEU A 139 2.12 7.65 9.23
CA LEU A 139 3.00 6.55 9.61
C LEU A 139 2.46 5.75 10.80
N ASN A 140 1.67 6.38 11.67
CA ASN A 140 1.09 5.75 12.85
C ASN A 140 -0.34 5.26 12.61
N ASP A 141 -1.17 6.10 11.97
CA ASP A 141 -2.60 5.87 11.83
C ASP A 141 -2.99 5.25 10.48
N GLY A 142 -2.06 5.21 9.52
CA GLY A 142 -2.30 4.65 8.19
C GLY A 142 -2.89 5.65 7.20
N PRO A 143 -3.48 5.17 6.09
CA PRO A 143 -4.10 6.04 5.11
C PRO A 143 -5.29 6.79 5.72
N GLN A 144 -5.43 8.06 5.36
CA GLN A 144 -6.60 8.86 5.73
C GLN A 144 -7.69 8.63 4.68
N LEU A 145 -8.46 7.60 4.93
CA LEU A 145 -9.52 7.10 4.06
C LEU A 145 -10.80 7.93 4.16
#